data_34c50274bea2f98cabdfecb81c77ce18
#
_entry.id   34c50274bea2f98cabdfecb81c77ce18
#
_cell.length_a   1.000
_cell.length_b   1.000
_cell.length_c   1.000
_cell.angle_alpha   90.00
_cell.angle_beta   90.00
_cell.angle_gamma   90.00
#
_symmetry.space_group_name_H-M   'P 1'
#
loop_
_entity.id
_entity.type
_entity.pdbx_description
1 polymer ?
#
loop_
_entity_poly.entity_id
_entity_poly.type
_entity_poly.pdbx_seq_one_letter_code
_entity_poly.pdbx_strand_id
1 'polypeptide(L)'
;MSVVAMLEGADAADRATTQTAVGIAQRLNVPVRGLCALPDPTATLIVMSTPEATGLAANATRDIAALQDQVIARAKASFDDITSSGSHGLTCTFSHVVDIAERAGANAATLADAVVFPHSVQKVADPLSLSFEYVLMEARLPVVMAGTTPLQAGPVIVAWDGSNGAARAVRFHLSIVKAFGEVIIAQNEKDLGKDQQRDAANPAALEEWLDTHNVKHKRMPIEGEVASSLLALAKGSGASVIVAGAYGHSRIGERLFGGTTQRLLDAPERPALALAR
;
A
#
# COMPACT_ATOMS: atom_id res chain seq x y z
N MET A 1 -7.80 14.75 -6.67
CA MET A 1 -8.23 13.56 -5.93
C MET A 1 -8.20 12.36 -6.87
N SER A 2 -7.54 11.28 -6.49
CA SER A 2 -7.47 10.03 -7.29
C SER A 2 -6.88 8.90 -6.45
N VAL A 3 -7.14 7.64 -6.84
CA VAL A 3 -6.41 6.48 -6.35
C VAL A 3 -5.36 6.09 -7.38
N VAL A 4 -4.12 5.91 -6.95
CA VAL A 4 -3.01 5.52 -7.82
C VAL A 4 -2.68 4.04 -7.59
N ALA A 5 -2.62 3.26 -8.67
CA ALA A 5 -2.10 1.89 -8.67
C ALA A 5 -0.66 1.91 -9.21
N MET A 6 0.31 1.53 -8.38
CA MET A 6 1.70 1.36 -8.78
C MET A 6 1.88 0.00 -9.42
N LEU A 7 2.36 -0.05 -10.66
CA LEU A 7 2.40 -1.25 -11.50
C LEU A 7 3.83 -1.55 -11.93
N GLU A 8 4.15 -2.84 -12.04
CA GLU A 8 5.52 -3.33 -12.28
C GLU A 8 5.65 -4.26 -13.50
N GLY A 9 4.55 -4.54 -14.23
CA GLY A 9 4.52 -5.46 -15.37
C GLY A 9 4.45 -6.94 -14.96
N ALA A 10 4.09 -7.23 -13.71
CA ALA A 10 3.84 -8.58 -13.20
C ALA A 10 2.33 -8.84 -13.14
N ASP A 11 1.79 -9.64 -14.05
CA ASP A 11 0.35 -9.76 -14.30
C ASP A 11 -0.48 -9.98 -13.03
N ALA A 12 -0.15 -10.97 -12.21
CA ALA A 12 -0.93 -11.27 -10.99
C ALA A 12 -0.86 -10.13 -9.96
N ALA A 13 0.32 -9.50 -9.78
CA ALA A 13 0.53 -8.40 -8.86
C ALA A 13 -0.19 -7.14 -9.34
N ASP A 14 -0.05 -6.81 -10.63
CA ASP A 14 -0.69 -5.64 -11.25
C ASP A 14 -2.22 -5.74 -11.22
N ARG A 15 -2.76 -6.94 -11.46
CA ARG A 15 -4.21 -7.20 -11.35
C ARG A 15 -4.72 -6.97 -9.93
N ALA A 16 -4.06 -7.56 -8.92
CA ALA A 16 -4.46 -7.40 -7.52
C ALA A 16 -4.36 -5.94 -7.07
N THR A 17 -3.30 -5.24 -7.49
CA THR A 17 -3.09 -3.81 -7.22
C THR A 17 -4.17 -2.96 -7.85
N THR A 18 -4.47 -3.19 -9.13
CA THR A 18 -5.52 -2.48 -9.86
C THR A 18 -6.91 -2.75 -9.26
N GLN A 19 -7.23 -4.01 -8.93
CA GLN A 19 -8.50 -4.38 -8.30
C GLN A 19 -8.68 -3.66 -6.95
N THR A 20 -7.63 -3.63 -6.13
CA THR A 20 -7.66 -2.91 -4.86
C THR A 20 -7.86 -1.40 -5.07
N ALA A 21 -7.14 -0.80 -6.03
CA ALA A 21 -7.26 0.61 -6.35
C ALA A 21 -8.68 0.96 -6.87
N VAL A 22 -9.22 0.18 -7.78
CA VAL A 22 -10.59 0.34 -8.31
C VAL A 22 -11.61 0.22 -7.17
N GLY A 23 -11.49 -0.79 -6.31
CA GLY A 23 -12.41 -0.99 -5.19
C GLY A 23 -12.40 0.16 -4.17
N ILE A 24 -11.24 0.78 -3.91
CA ILE A 24 -11.14 1.99 -3.08
C ILE A 24 -11.75 3.19 -3.82
N ALA A 25 -11.38 3.39 -5.08
CA ALA A 25 -11.83 4.51 -5.89
C ALA A 25 -13.34 4.55 -6.08
N GLN A 26 -13.98 3.39 -6.26
CA GLN A 26 -15.44 3.26 -6.31
C GLN A 26 -16.12 3.80 -5.05
N ARG A 27 -15.58 3.48 -3.89
CA ARG A 27 -16.13 3.93 -2.61
C ARG A 27 -15.91 5.41 -2.37
N LEU A 28 -14.78 5.93 -2.83
CA LEU A 28 -14.43 7.35 -2.73
C LEU A 28 -15.07 8.20 -3.85
N ASN A 29 -15.59 7.55 -4.91
CA ASN A 29 -16.07 8.19 -6.13
C ASN A 29 -15.00 9.12 -6.77
N VAL A 30 -13.79 8.60 -6.95
CA VAL A 30 -12.64 9.32 -7.52
C VAL A 30 -12.02 8.54 -8.68
N PRO A 31 -11.27 9.21 -9.59
CA PRO A 31 -10.57 8.54 -10.68
C PRO A 31 -9.52 7.53 -10.21
N VAL A 32 -9.22 6.54 -11.07
CA VAL A 32 -8.10 5.59 -10.92
C VAL A 32 -6.99 5.94 -11.91
N ARG A 33 -5.76 5.95 -11.42
CA ARG A 33 -4.57 6.16 -12.24
C ARG A 33 -3.62 4.99 -12.09
N GLY A 34 -3.37 4.25 -13.17
CA GLY A 34 -2.28 3.28 -13.25
C GLY A 34 -0.97 4.01 -13.54
N LEU A 35 0.07 3.76 -12.77
CA LEU A 35 1.39 4.33 -12.95
C LEU A 35 2.45 3.21 -12.99
N CYS A 36 3.15 3.08 -14.13
CA CYS A 36 4.33 2.26 -14.26
C CYS A 36 5.58 3.16 -14.21
N ALA A 37 6.36 3.05 -13.15
CA ALA A 37 7.59 3.82 -12.97
C ALA A 37 8.81 2.94 -13.29
N LEU A 38 9.67 3.41 -14.18
CA LEU A 38 10.84 2.68 -14.67
C LEU A 38 12.09 3.52 -14.49
N PRO A 39 13.23 2.90 -14.17
CA PRO A 39 14.49 3.61 -14.07
C PRO A 39 14.98 4.07 -15.46
N ASP A 40 15.79 5.14 -15.47
CA ASP A 40 16.47 5.57 -16.72
C ASP A 40 17.40 4.46 -17.21
N PRO A 41 17.23 3.96 -18.46
CA PRO A 41 18.11 2.94 -19.03
C PRO A 41 19.58 3.33 -19.05
N THR A 42 19.88 4.64 -19.14
CA THR A 42 21.26 5.14 -19.19
C THR A 42 21.89 5.20 -17.81
N ALA A 43 21.12 5.36 -16.75
CA ALA A 43 21.63 5.46 -15.38
C ALA A 43 22.36 4.19 -14.93
N THR A 44 21.99 3.03 -15.46
CA THR A 44 22.60 1.73 -15.16
C THR A 44 23.97 1.56 -15.87
N LEU A 45 24.28 2.35 -16.89
CA LEU A 45 25.44 2.17 -17.78
C LEU A 45 26.60 3.14 -17.51
N ILE A 46 26.51 4.03 -16.53
CA ILE A 46 27.50 5.09 -16.22
C ILE A 46 28.88 4.53 -15.79
N VAL A 47 29.01 3.22 -15.60
CA VAL A 47 30.23 2.63 -15.03
C VAL A 47 31.31 2.25 -16.07
N MET A 48 31.08 2.39 -17.39
CA MET A 48 32.01 1.94 -18.41
C MET A 48 32.48 3.07 -19.34
N SER A 49 33.65 3.65 -19.05
CA SER A 49 34.21 4.81 -19.74
C SER A 49 35.35 4.45 -20.71
N THR A 50 35.29 3.34 -21.45
CA THR A 50 36.25 3.04 -22.53
C THR A 50 35.59 3.13 -23.91
N PRO A 51 36.33 3.53 -24.98
CA PRO A 51 35.74 3.66 -26.32
C PRO A 51 35.10 2.37 -26.86
N GLU A 52 35.64 1.22 -26.50
CA GLU A 52 35.11 -0.10 -26.88
C GLU A 52 33.80 -0.42 -26.12
N ALA A 53 33.66 0.09 -24.90
CA ALA A 53 32.45 -0.05 -24.09
C ALA A 53 31.27 0.80 -24.64
N THR A 54 31.54 1.85 -25.43
CA THR A 54 30.46 2.74 -25.93
C THR A 54 29.54 2.03 -26.90
N GLY A 55 30.05 1.16 -27.75
CA GLY A 55 29.20 0.36 -28.66
C GLY A 55 28.38 -0.72 -27.93
N LEU A 56 28.98 -1.36 -26.92
CA LEU A 56 28.28 -2.33 -26.06
C LEU A 56 27.23 -1.63 -25.20
N ALA A 57 27.54 -0.47 -24.66
CA ALA A 57 26.63 0.36 -23.90
C ALA A 57 25.40 0.78 -24.72
N ALA A 58 25.57 1.20 -25.95
CA ALA A 58 24.47 1.60 -26.83
C ALA A 58 23.52 0.43 -27.19
N ASN A 59 24.06 -0.78 -27.35
CA ASN A 59 23.24 -1.97 -27.54
C ASN A 59 22.51 -2.35 -26.27
N ALA A 60 23.19 -2.37 -25.13
CA ALA A 60 22.59 -2.64 -23.82
C ALA A 60 21.47 -1.63 -23.47
N THR A 61 21.66 -0.35 -23.77
CA THR A 61 20.60 0.67 -23.61
C THR A 61 19.36 0.35 -24.44
N ARG A 62 19.57 -0.05 -25.72
CA ARG A 62 18.46 -0.45 -26.60
C ARG A 62 17.72 -1.69 -26.07
N ASP A 63 18.46 -2.68 -25.62
CA ASP A 63 17.89 -3.92 -25.08
C ASP A 63 17.09 -3.64 -23.79
N ILE A 64 17.63 -2.79 -22.90
CA ILE A 64 16.92 -2.35 -21.70
C ILE A 64 15.64 -1.59 -22.05
N ALA A 65 15.71 -0.65 -23.01
CA ALA A 65 14.52 0.09 -23.45
C ALA A 65 13.45 -0.84 -24.04
N ALA A 66 13.85 -1.82 -24.86
CA ALA A 66 12.90 -2.81 -25.39
C ALA A 66 12.26 -3.69 -24.31
N LEU A 67 13.00 -4.04 -23.25
CA LEU A 67 12.46 -4.73 -22.08
C LEU A 67 11.49 -3.84 -21.29
N GLN A 68 11.79 -2.56 -21.14
CA GLN A 68 10.91 -1.59 -20.50
C GLN A 68 9.61 -1.40 -21.26
N ASP A 69 9.64 -1.34 -22.60
CA ASP A 69 8.43 -1.29 -23.43
C ASP A 69 7.53 -2.51 -23.20
N GLN A 70 8.13 -3.69 -23.03
CA GLN A 70 7.38 -4.91 -22.71
C GLN A 70 6.76 -4.84 -21.29
N VAL A 71 7.50 -4.30 -20.32
CA VAL A 71 6.96 -4.09 -18.96
C VAL A 71 5.78 -3.14 -18.99
N ILE A 72 5.90 -1.99 -19.67
CA ILE A 72 4.82 -1.02 -19.84
C ILE A 72 3.60 -1.66 -20.50
N ALA A 73 3.81 -2.42 -21.58
CA ALA A 73 2.72 -3.09 -22.31
C ALA A 73 1.97 -4.09 -21.43
N ARG A 74 2.70 -4.91 -20.63
CA ARG A 74 2.08 -5.85 -19.69
C ARG A 74 1.32 -5.14 -18.57
N ALA A 75 1.93 -4.12 -17.94
CA ALA A 75 1.29 -3.33 -16.88
C ALA A 75 0.00 -2.68 -17.41
N LYS A 76 0.06 -2.10 -18.61
CA LYS A 76 -1.11 -1.51 -19.26
C LYS A 76 -2.19 -2.54 -19.52
N ALA A 77 -1.85 -3.70 -20.06
CA ALA A 77 -2.81 -4.76 -20.37
C ALA A 77 -3.54 -5.26 -19.11
N SER A 78 -2.79 -5.49 -18.02
CA SER A 78 -3.38 -5.88 -16.73
C SER A 78 -4.29 -4.80 -16.15
N PHE A 79 -3.89 -3.53 -16.26
CA PHE A 79 -4.70 -2.38 -15.84
C PHE A 79 -5.99 -2.25 -16.65
N ASP A 80 -5.89 -2.27 -17.99
CA ASP A 80 -7.03 -2.12 -18.90
C ASP A 80 -8.05 -3.25 -18.72
N ASP A 81 -7.59 -4.48 -18.54
CA ASP A 81 -8.47 -5.64 -18.36
C ASP A 81 -9.34 -5.49 -17.08
N ILE A 82 -8.74 -5.09 -15.96
CA ILE A 82 -9.46 -4.88 -14.71
C ILE A 82 -10.38 -3.66 -14.79
N THR A 83 -9.92 -2.56 -15.39
CA THR A 83 -10.69 -1.31 -15.42
C THR A 83 -11.84 -1.38 -16.45
N SER A 84 -11.69 -2.11 -17.55
CA SER A 84 -12.76 -2.28 -18.51
C SER A 84 -13.95 -3.07 -17.98
N SER A 85 -13.69 -4.05 -17.13
CA SER A 85 -14.72 -4.91 -16.54
C SER A 85 -15.26 -4.45 -15.20
N GLY A 86 -14.46 -3.71 -14.41
CA GLY A 86 -14.74 -3.43 -13.00
C GLY A 86 -14.88 -1.96 -12.62
N SER A 87 -14.63 -0.99 -13.50
CA SER A 87 -14.59 0.42 -13.08
C SER A 87 -15.95 1.10 -12.87
N HIS A 88 -17.04 0.50 -13.38
CA HIS A 88 -18.43 0.99 -13.21
C HIS A 88 -18.58 2.51 -13.40
N GLY A 89 -18.01 3.05 -14.47
CA GLY A 89 -18.13 4.48 -14.83
C GLY A 89 -17.08 5.41 -14.23
N LEU A 90 -16.10 4.88 -13.49
CA LEU A 90 -14.96 5.70 -13.04
C LEU A 90 -14.06 6.09 -14.23
N THR A 91 -13.47 7.27 -14.15
CA THR A 91 -12.39 7.66 -15.06
C THR A 91 -11.14 6.88 -14.68
N CYS A 92 -10.63 6.08 -15.63
CA CYS A 92 -9.41 5.30 -15.47
C CYS A 92 -8.38 5.75 -16.50
N THR A 93 -7.16 6.04 -16.05
CA THR A 93 -6.05 6.46 -16.92
C THR A 93 -4.80 5.67 -16.59
N PHE A 94 -4.03 5.30 -17.61
CA PHE A 94 -2.72 4.68 -17.45
C PHE A 94 -1.63 5.62 -17.94
N SER A 95 -0.53 5.67 -17.19
CA SER A 95 0.67 6.42 -17.56
C SER A 95 1.91 5.65 -17.16
N HIS A 96 3.03 5.97 -17.82
CA HIS A 96 4.34 5.53 -17.38
C HIS A 96 5.27 6.73 -17.24
N VAL A 97 6.30 6.57 -16.44
CA VAL A 97 7.33 7.58 -16.21
C VAL A 97 8.69 6.92 -16.12
N VAL A 98 9.69 7.55 -16.75
CA VAL A 98 11.09 7.20 -16.58
C VAL A 98 11.69 8.18 -15.58
N ASP A 99 11.91 7.73 -14.36
CA ASP A 99 12.43 8.55 -13.25
C ASP A 99 13.05 7.62 -12.19
N ILE A 100 13.69 8.22 -11.19
CA ILE A 100 14.11 7.51 -9.99
C ILE A 100 12.84 6.99 -9.28
N ALA A 101 12.82 5.70 -8.95
CA ALA A 101 11.65 5.01 -8.40
C ALA A 101 11.05 5.74 -7.18
N GLU A 102 11.92 6.22 -6.28
CA GLU A 102 11.55 6.96 -5.07
C GLU A 102 10.81 8.25 -5.39
N ARG A 103 11.30 9.01 -6.38
CA ARG A 103 10.69 10.26 -6.81
C ARG A 103 9.33 10.02 -7.47
N ALA A 104 9.26 9.05 -8.36
CA ALA A 104 8.04 8.69 -9.05
C ALA A 104 6.93 8.31 -8.05
N GLY A 105 7.25 7.47 -7.06
CA GLY A 105 6.33 7.07 -6.00
C GLY A 105 5.87 8.25 -5.14
N ALA A 106 6.81 9.10 -4.69
CA ALA A 106 6.49 10.27 -3.86
C ALA A 106 5.59 11.27 -4.62
N ASN A 107 5.93 11.57 -5.89
CA ASN A 107 5.10 12.46 -6.73
C ASN A 107 3.69 11.89 -6.94
N ALA A 108 3.57 10.58 -7.16
CA ALA A 108 2.28 9.92 -7.29
C ALA A 108 1.44 10.02 -6.01
N ALA A 109 2.09 9.91 -4.85
CA ALA A 109 1.46 9.88 -3.53
C ALA A 109 1.04 11.26 -3.01
N THR A 110 1.74 12.33 -3.38
CA THR A 110 1.62 13.66 -2.74
C THR A 110 0.18 14.20 -2.70
N LEU A 111 -0.62 14.02 -3.76
CA LEU A 111 -2.01 14.52 -3.84
C LEU A 111 -3.01 13.39 -4.15
N ALA A 112 -2.62 12.14 -3.97
CA ALA A 112 -3.51 11.01 -4.11
C ALA A 112 -4.32 10.79 -2.82
N ASP A 113 -5.56 10.33 -2.95
CA ASP A 113 -6.38 9.89 -1.82
C ASP A 113 -5.86 8.56 -1.26
N ALA A 114 -5.28 7.73 -2.13
CA ALA A 114 -4.55 6.51 -1.78
C ALA A 114 -3.55 6.16 -2.88
N VAL A 115 -2.40 5.59 -2.49
CA VAL A 115 -1.45 4.95 -3.40
C VAL A 115 -1.39 3.47 -3.04
N VAL A 116 -1.72 2.64 -4.01
CA VAL A 116 -1.78 1.19 -3.85
C VAL A 116 -0.54 0.58 -4.47
N PHE A 117 0.22 -0.13 -3.65
CA PHE A 117 1.39 -0.90 -4.06
C PHE A 117 1.07 -2.39 -4.13
N PRO A 118 1.74 -3.16 -5.00
CA PRO A 118 1.66 -4.62 -4.95
C PRO A 118 2.21 -5.13 -3.61
N HIS A 119 1.72 -6.27 -3.17
CA HIS A 119 2.20 -6.87 -1.93
C HIS A 119 3.64 -7.37 -2.02
N SER A 120 4.12 -7.62 -3.24
CA SER A 120 5.50 -8.06 -3.54
C SER A 120 6.57 -7.06 -3.10
N VAL A 121 6.25 -5.77 -2.94
CA VAL A 121 7.19 -4.71 -2.54
C VAL A 121 7.92 -4.96 -1.22
N GLN A 122 7.42 -5.88 -0.41
CA GLN A 122 8.14 -6.34 0.79
C GLN A 122 9.44 -7.11 0.46
N LYS A 123 9.58 -7.60 -0.77
CA LYS A 123 10.76 -8.35 -1.22
C LYS A 123 11.81 -7.35 -1.73
N VAL A 124 13.05 -7.48 -1.26
CA VAL A 124 14.17 -6.59 -1.62
C VAL A 124 14.42 -6.52 -3.13
N ALA A 125 14.10 -7.58 -3.86
CA ALA A 125 14.28 -7.64 -5.32
C ALA A 125 13.10 -7.07 -6.13
N ASP A 126 12.05 -6.58 -5.47
CA ASP A 126 10.89 -6.01 -6.14
C ASP A 126 11.23 -4.63 -6.73
N PRO A 127 10.88 -4.35 -7.99
CA PRO A 127 11.18 -3.08 -8.65
C PRO A 127 10.62 -1.84 -7.94
N LEU A 128 9.50 -2.00 -7.21
CA LEU A 128 8.83 -0.92 -6.50
C LEU A 128 9.22 -0.83 -5.02
N SER A 129 10.11 -1.71 -4.51
CA SER A 129 10.49 -1.75 -3.10
C SER A 129 11.08 -0.42 -2.60
N LEU A 130 12.00 0.17 -3.36
CA LEU A 130 12.61 1.46 -3.03
C LEU A 130 11.58 2.60 -3.06
N SER A 131 10.69 2.60 -4.05
CA SER A 131 9.59 3.56 -4.13
C SER A 131 8.67 3.48 -2.93
N PHE A 132 8.25 2.27 -2.57
CA PHE A 132 7.41 2.01 -1.41
C PHE A 132 8.08 2.46 -0.09
N GLU A 133 9.33 2.06 0.09
CA GLU A 133 10.10 2.42 1.29
C GLU A 133 10.23 3.95 1.42
N TYR A 134 10.58 4.62 0.35
CA TYR A 134 10.73 6.08 0.34
C TYR A 134 9.41 6.78 0.66
N VAL A 135 8.31 6.39 0.02
CA VAL A 135 6.98 6.97 0.26
C VAL A 135 6.56 6.83 1.72
N LEU A 136 6.70 5.62 2.27
CA LEU A 136 6.26 5.34 3.63
C LEU A 136 7.21 5.89 4.70
N MET A 137 8.53 5.79 4.49
CA MET A 137 9.53 6.03 5.53
C MET A 137 10.08 7.44 5.50
N GLU A 138 10.41 7.97 4.33
CA GLU A 138 11.06 9.27 4.17
C GLU A 138 10.02 10.37 3.89
N ALA A 139 9.17 10.18 2.89
CA ALA A 139 8.10 11.12 2.58
C ALA A 139 6.96 11.10 3.63
N ARG A 140 6.84 10.01 4.40
CA ARG A 140 5.84 9.80 5.45
C ARG A 140 4.40 9.96 4.94
N LEU A 141 4.18 9.51 3.72
CA LEU A 141 2.87 9.49 3.09
C LEU A 141 2.17 8.15 3.32
N PRO A 142 0.84 8.13 3.39
CA PRO A 142 0.09 6.89 3.58
C PRO A 142 0.14 6.03 2.33
N VAL A 143 0.22 4.72 2.52
CA VAL A 143 0.23 3.73 1.45
C VAL A 143 -0.78 2.63 1.72
N VAL A 144 -1.27 2.00 0.65
CA VAL A 144 -2.07 0.78 0.73
C VAL A 144 -1.30 -0.33 0.02
N MET A 145 -1.14 -1.46 0.67
CA MET A 145 -0.66 -2.68 0.01
C MET A 145 -1.86 -3.50 -0.44
N ALA A 146 -1.83 -3.96 -1.68
CA ALA A 146 -2.92 -4.72 -2.26
C ALA A 146 -3.19 -6.01 -1.48
N GLY A 147 -4.48 -6.31 -1.27
CA GLY A 147 -4.93 -7.59 -0.76
C GLY A 147 -4.85 -8.70 -1.82
N THR A 148 -5.00 -9.94 -1.39
CA THR A 148 -5.12 -11.09 -2.31
C THR A 148 -6.57 -11.34 -2.73
N THR A 149 -7.52 -10.70 -2.06
CA THR A 149 -8.96 -10.81 -2.35
C THR A 149 -9.51 -9.45 -2.77
N PRO A 150 -10.50 -9.41 -3.69
CA PRO A 150 -11.19 -8.17 -4.04
C PRO A 150 -11.82 -7.51 -2.83
N LEU A 151 -11.88 -6.18 -2.84
CA LEU A 151 -12.53 -5.43 -1.76
C LEU A 151 -14.04 -5.70 -1.76
N GLN A 152 -14.53 -6.18 -0.63
CA GLN A 152 -15.95 -6.47 -0.42
C GLN A 152 -16.62 -5.40 0.44
N ALA A 153 -17.94 -5.40 0.46
CA ALA A 153 -18.70 -4.65 1.44
C ALA A 153 -18.46 -5.25 2.83
N GLY A 154 -18.02 -4.42 3.78
CA GLY A 154 -17.72 -4.87 5.13
C GLY A 154 -17.03 -3.76 5.91
N PRO A 155 -16.75 -3.95 7.20
CA PRO A 155 -16.08 -2.97 8.02
C PRO A 155 -14.59 -2.86 7.66
N VAL A 156 -13.97 -1.77 8.09
CA VAL A 156 -12.51 -1.64 8.16
C VAL A 156 -12.05 -2.08 9.55
N ILE A 157 -10.99 -2.88 9.62
CA ILE A 157 -10.34 -3.16 10.89
C ILE A 157 -9.25 -2.11 11.14
N VAL A 158 -9.29 -1.49 12.30
CA VAL A 158 -8.20 -0.66 12.81
C VAL A 158 -7.42 -1.47 13.85
N ALA A 159 -6.18 -1.83 13.52
CA ALA A 159 -5.27 -2.45 14.47
C ALA A 159 -4.72 -1.37 15.42
N TRP A 160 -5.24 -1.36 16.65
CA TRP A 160 -4.98 -0.30 17.62
C TRP A 160 -4.11 -0.78 18.77
N ASP A 161 -2.92 -0.20 18.91
CA ASP A 161 -1.99 -0.40 20.02
C ASP A 161 -1.74 0.87 20.83
N GLY A 162 -2.43 1.97 20.48
CA GLY A 162 -2.25 3.28 21.10
C GLY A 162 -0.99 4.03 20.64
N SER A 163 -0.24 3.50 19.70
CA SER A 163 0.97 4.14 19.18
C SER A 163 0.67 5.33 18.27
N ASN A 164 1.65 6.22 18.11
CA ASN A 164 1.56 7.30 17.12
C ASN A 164 1.43 6.77 15.68
N GLY A 165 2.03 5.61 15.40
CA GLY A 165 1.90 4.95 14.10
C GLY A 165 0.45 4.56 13.83
N ALA A 166 -0.22 3.90 14.79
CA ALA A 166 -1.63 3.55 14.67
C ALA A 166 -2.52 4.80 14.52
N ALA A 167 -2.28 5.83 15.34
CA ALA A 167 -3.02 7.09 15.25
C ALA A 167 -2.85 7.80 13.90
N ARG A 168 -1.62 7.84 13.36
CA ARG A 168 -1.37 8.39 12.02
C ARG A 168 -2.05 7.57 10.94
N ALA A 169 -1.99 6.24 11.02
CA ALA A 169 -2.62 5.37 10.03
C ALA A 169 -4.13 5.64 9.94
N VAL A 170 -4.83 5.72 11.06
CA VAL A 170 -6.26 6.04 11.07
C VAL A 170 -6.54 7.43 10.50
N ARG A 171 -5.76 8.43 10.90
CA ARG A 171 -5.94 9.82 10.44
C ARG A 171 -5.69 9.98 8.94
N PHE A 172 -4.64 9.38 8.42
CA PHE A 172 -4.28 9.51 7.01
C PHE A 172 -5.20 8.71 6.09
N HIS A 173 -5.78 7.62 6.60
CA HIS A 173 -6.74 6.80 5.85
C HIS A 173 -8.20 7.11 6.20
N LEU A 174 -8.48 8.28 6.79
CA LEU A 174 -9.84 8.65 7.20
C LEU A 174 -10.85 8.60 6.04
N SER A 175 -10.46 8.99 4.84
CA SER A 175 -11.30 8.92 3.65
C SER A 175 -11.74 7.47 3.36
N ILE A 176 -10.80 6.53 3.42
CA ILE A 176 -11.08 5.09 3.27
C ILE A 176 -11.98 4.61 4.40
N VAL A 177 -11.64 4.92 5.65
CA VAL A 177 -12.42 4.54 6.83
C VAL A 177 -13.88 5.01 6.71
N LYS A 178 -14.09 6.26 6.30
CA LYS A 178 -15.44 6.82 6.07
C LYS A 178 -16.18 6.13 4.93
N ALA A 179 -15.47 5.83 3.84
CA ALA A 179 -16.07 5.23 2.65
C ALA A 179 -16.56 3.79 2.87
N PHE A 180 -15.99 3.07 3.83
CA PHE A 180 -16.47 1.75 4.26
C PHE A 180 -17.58 1.82 5.32
N GLY A 181 -17.72 2.93 6.04
CA GLY A 181 -18.86 3.26 6.89
C GLY A 181 -18.89 2.61 8.28
N GLU A 182 -18.12 1.56 8.54
CA GLU A 182 -18.02 0.90 9.85
C GLU A 182 -16.57 0.52 10.16
N VAL A 183 -16.17 0.69 11.42
CA VAL A 183 -14.84 0.33 11.94
C VAL A 183 -14.95 -0.71 13.03
N ILE A 184 -14.08 -1.72 12.97
CA ILE A 184 -13.78 -2.61 14.10
C ILE A 184 -12.43 -2.20 14.67
N ILE A 185 -12.42 -1.68 15.89
CA ILE A 185 -11.19 -1.38 16.62
C ILE A 185 -10.70 -2.70 17.23
N ALA A 186 -9.68 -3.29 16.63
CA ALA A 186 -9.05 -4.50 17.11
C ALA A 186 -7.89 -4.16 18.03
N GLN A 187 -7.95 -4.59 19.27
CA GLN A 187 -7.01 -4.22 20.31
C GLN A 187 -6.59 -5.43 21.13
N ASN A 188 -5.29 -5.63 21.30
CA ASN A 188 -4.74 -6.55 22.28
C ASN A 188 -4.42 -5.77 23.55
N GLU A 189 -5.11 -6.06 24.63
CA GLU A 189 -4.91 -5.36 25.92
C GLU A 189 -3.49 -5.50 26.47
N LYS A 190 -2.80 -6.62 26.16
CA LYS A 190 -1.42 -6.84 26.57
C LYS A 190 -0.41 -5.95 25.85
N ASP A 191 -0.80 -5.37 24.71
CA ASP A 191 0.05 -4.50 23.90
C ASP A 191 -0.19 -3.01 24.18
N LEU A 192 -1.27 -2.70 24.89
CA LEU A 192 -1.54 -1.35 25.36
C LEU A 192 -0.48 -0.90 26.38
N GLY A 193 0.11 0.24 26.13
CA GLY A 193 1.04 0.86 27.08
C GLY A 193 2.43 0.23 27.11
N LYS A 194 2.82 -0.63 26.17
CA LYS A 194 4.23 -1.03 26.00
C LYS A 194 5.13 0.18 25.70
N ASP A 195 4.54 1.23 25.15
CA ASP A 195 5.16 2.57 25.04
C ASP A 195 4.69 3.45 26.20
N GLN A 196 5.18 3.18 27.40
CA GLN A 196 4.77 3.83 28.67
C GLN A 196 4.95 5.36 28.72
N GLN A 197 5.30 6.01 27.63
CA GLN A 197 5.56 7.46 27.60
C GLN A 197 4.42 8.30 27.07
N ARG A 198 3.23 7.73 26.74
CA ARG A 198 2.18 8.52 26.07
C ARG A 198 0.76 8.15 26.48
N ASP A 199 -0.03 9.18 26.78
CA ASP A 199 -1.48 9.14 27.02
C ASP A 199 -2.31 8.67 25.81
N ALA A 200 -1.67 8.44 24.65
CA ALA A 200 -2.31 8.07 23.39
C ALA A 200 -2.86 6.62 23.35
N ALA A 201 -2.53 5.78 24.31
CA ALA A 201 -2.95 4.38 24.36
C ALA A 201 -4.45 4.17 24.70
N ASN A 202 -5.17 5.22 25.09
CA ASN A 202 -6.57 5.12 25.47
C ASN A 202 -7.47 4.87 24.23
N PRO A 203 -8.09 3.69 24.09
CA PRO A 203 -8.99 3.41 22.97
C PRO A 203 -10.24 4.29 22.98
N ALA A 204 -10.67 4.82 24.14
CA ALA A 204 -11.78 5.76 24.21
C ALA A 204 -11.52 7.05 23.43
N ALA A 205 -10.26 7.52 23.38
CA ALA A 205 -9.91 8.67 22.57
C ALA A 205 -10.05 8.41 21.06
N LEU A 206 -9.80 7.17 20.60
CA LEU A 206 -10.06 6.79 19.21
C LEU A 206 -11.56 6.71 18.94
N GLU A 207 -12.34 6.15 19.86
CA GLU A 207 -13.79 6.08 19.72
C GLU A 207 -14.41 7.48 19.64
N GLU A 208 -14.04 8.40 20.56
CA GLU A 208 -14.48 9.79 20.53
C GLU A 208 -14.08 10.49 19.21
N TRP A 209 -12.85 10.24 18.73
CA TRP A 209 -12.40 10.80 17.47
C TRP A 209 -13.22 10.26 16.28
N LEU A 210 -13.55 8.98 16.24
CA LEU A 210 -14.40 8.38 15.20
C LEU A 210 -15.83 8.96 15.27
N ASP A 211 -16.38 9.19 16.46
CA ASP A 211 -17.67 9.85 16.65
C ASP A 211 -17.69 11.26 16.06
N THR A 212 -16.65 12.07 16.30
CA THR A 212 -16.55 13.41 15.71
C THR A 212 -16.55 13.40 14.18
N HIS A 213 -16.16 12.26 13.59
CA HIS A 213 -16.14 12.05 12.14
C HIS A 213 -17.39 11.33 11.60
N ASN A 214 -18.36 11.04 12.47
CA ASN A 214 -19.58 10.27 12.17
C ASN A 214 -19.28 8.87 11.59
N VAL A 215 -18.26 8.19 12.11
CA VAL A 215 -17.89 6.84 11.71
C VAL A 215 -18.43 5.85 12.74
N LYS A 216 -19.29 4.93 12.29
CA LYS A 216 -19.76 3.83 13.15
C LYS A 216 -18.59 2.94 13.55
N HIS A 217 -18.51 2.60 14.81
CA HIS A 217 -17.41 1.76 15.30
C HIS A 217 -17.86 0.82 16.40
N LYS A 218 -17.07 -0.23 16.59
CA LYS A 218 -17.16 -1.13 17.74
C LYS A 218 -15.77 -1.60 18.13
N ARG A 219 -15.54 -1.78 19.41
CA ARG A 219 -14.29 -2.34 19.92
C ARG A 219 -14.40 -3.86 20.01
N MET A 220 -13.36 -4.55 19.54
CA MET A 220 -13.22 -5.99 19.69
C MET A 220 -11.84 -6.32 20.24
N PRO A 221 -11.78 -6.88 21.46
CA PRO A 221 -10.50 -7.35 21.98
C PRO A 221 -10.02 -8.54 21.15
N ILE A 222 -8.71 -8.57 20.90
CA ILE A 222 -8.03 -9.71 20.30
C ILE A 222 -7.00 -10.27 21.29
N GLU A 223 -6.81 -11.57 21.26
CA GLU A 223 -5.88 -12.27 22.15
C GLU A 223 -4.87 -13.09 21.34
N GLY A 224 -3.75 -13.41 21.97
CA GLY A 224 -2.74 -14.26 21.38
C GLY A 224 -1.86 -13.55 20.38
N GLU A 225 -1.56 -14.19 19.25
CA GLU A 225 -0.70 -13.65 18.20
C GLU A 225 -1.49 -12.67 17.34
N VAL A 226 -1.05 -11.41 17.31
CA VAL A 226 -1.81 -10.28 16.77
C VAL A 226 -2.16 -10.44 15.30
N ALA A 227 -1.21 -10.88 14.46
CA ALA A 227 -1.47 -11.03 13.02
C ALA A 227 -2.52 -12.09 12.73
N SER A 228 -2.42 -13.26 13.37
CA SER A 228 -3.38 -14.35 13.22
C SER A 228 -4.78 -13.92 13.69
N SER A 229 -4.86 -13.19 14.79
CA SER A 229 -6.13 -12.70 15.33
C SER A 229 -6.77 -11.65 14.43
N LEU A 230 -5.97 -10.73 13.83
CA LEU A 230 -6.45 -9.76 12.86
C LEU A 230 -6.98 -10.44 11.58
N LEU A 231 -6.28 -11.46 11.08
CA LEU A 231 -6.72 -12.21 9.90
C LEU A 231 -8.01 -13.01 10.18
N ALA A 232 -8.10 -13.65 11.34
CA ALA A 232 -9.31 -14.35 11.75
C ALA A 232 -10.50 -13.38 11.91
N LEU A 233 -10.26 -12.21 12.51
CA LEU A 233 -11.26 -11.17 12.65
C LEU A 233 -11.70 -10.62 11.28
N ALA A 234 -10.76 -10.40 10.36
CA ALA A 234 -11.07 -9.95 9.01
C ALA A 234 -11.95 -10.97 8.27
N LYS A 235 -11.58 -12.26 8.34
CA LYS A 235 -12.38 -13.34 7.73
C LYS A 235 -13.77 -13.44 8.35
N GLY A 236 -13.87 -13.37 9.68
CA GLY A 236 -15.14 -13.49 10.40
C GLY A 236 -16.08 -12.30 10.23
N SER A 237 -15.54 -11.10 10.02
CA SER A 237 -16.33 -9.86 9.85
C SER A 237 -16.56 -9.47 8.39
N GLY A 238 -15.91 -10.14 7.44
CA GLY A 238 -15.91 -9.73 6.03
C GLY A 238 -15.10 -8.47 5.74
N ALA A 239 -14.20 -8.09 6.65
CA ALA A 239 -13.34 -6.93 6.46
C ALA A 239 -12.31 -7.19 5.38
N SER A 240 -12.24 -6.31 4.39
CA SER A 240 -11.28 -6.39 3.29
C SER A 240 -10.14 -5.37 3.36
N VAL A 241 -10.13 -4.54 4.41
CA VAL A 241 -9.06 -3.57 4.69
C VAL A 241 -8.70 -3.61 6.17
N ILE A 242 -7.40 -3.66 6.45
CA ILE A 242 -6.83 -3.45 7.79
C ILE A 242 -6.01 -2.16 7.76
N VAL A 243 -6.32 -1.22 8.64
CA VAL A 243 -5.55 -0.01 8.89
C VAL A 243 -4.62 -0.26 10.06
N ALA A 244 -3.32 -0.09 9.86
CA ALA A 244 -2.31 -0.35 10.88
C ALA A 244 -1.15 0.65 10.80
N GLY A 245 -0.55 0.95 11.95
CA GLY A 245 0.72 1.64 12.01
C GLY A 245 1.84 0.78 11.42
N ALA A 246 2.72 1.38 10.63
CA ALA A 246 3.93 0.73 10.18
C ALA A 246 5.09 1.08 11.13
N TYR A 247 5.96 0.09 11.43
CA TYR A 247 7.19 0.28 12.21
C TYR A 247 7.02 0.76 13.67
N GLY A 248 6.23 0.04 14.48
CA GLY A 248 5.97 0.42 15.88
C GLY A 248 7.18 0.40 16.80
N HIS A 249 8.09 -0.58 16.76
CA HIS A 249 9.00 -0.79 17.88
C HIS A 249 10.46 -1.18 17.60
N SER A 250 10.97 -1.21 16.42
CA SER A 250 12.42 -1.19 16.17
C SER A 250 12.78 -1.42 14.72
N ARG A 251 13.67 -0.61 14.19
CA ARG A 251 14.52 -0.98 13.07
C ARG A 251 15.49 -2.05 13.56
N ILE A 252 15.13 -3.32 13.48
CA ILE A 252 16.09 -4.39 13.71
C ILE A 252 16.52 -4.90 12.34
N GLY A 253 17.63 -4.34 11.85
CA GLY A 253 18.33 -4.84 10.67
C GLY A 253 17.58 -4.64 9.34
N GLU A 254 17.95 -5.42 8.36
CA GLU A 254 17.57 -5.37 6.94
C GLU A 254 16.09 -5.67 6.62
N ARG A 255 15.19 -5.72 7.60
CA ARG A 255 13.77 -6.03 7.39
C ARG A 255 12.93 -4.75 7.33
N LEU A 256 12.20 -4.59 6.23
CA LEU A 256 11.29 -3.46 5.99
C LEU A 256 10.10 -3.41 6.97
N PHE A 257 9.73 -4.53 7.63
CA PHE A 257 8.53 -4.62 8.46
C PHE A 257 8.78 -5.29 9.81
N GLY A 258 8.04 -4.85 10.84
CA GLY A 258 7.97 -5.54 12.13
C GLY A 258 7.25 -6.89 12.02
N GLY A 259 7.44 -7.75 13.01
CA GLY A 259 6.95 -9.15 12.96
C GLY A 259 5.45 -9.29 12.66
N THR A 260 4.59 -8.45 13.22
CA THR A 260 3.14 -8.47 12.97
C THR A 260 2.81 -8.11 11.53
N THR A 261 3.36 -7.01 11.01
CA THR A 261 3.11 -6.57 9.62
C THR A 261 3.65 -7.62 8.64
N GLN A 262 4.84 -8.17 8.88
CA GLN A 262 5.40 -9.22 8.03
C GLN A 262 4.48 -10.44 7.96
N ARG A 263 3.96 -10.92 9.09
CA ARG A 263 3.05 -12.06 9.12
C ARG A 263 1.72 -11.79 8.42
N LEU A 264 1.19 -10.56 8.52
CA LEU A 264 0.02 -10.15 7.75
C LEU A 264 0.29 -10.22 6.26
N LEU A 265 1.49 -9.82 5.82
CA LEU A 265 1.90 -9.85 4.41
C LEU A 265 2.16 -11.25 3.88
N ASP A 266 2.63 -12.16 4.73
CA ASP A 266 2.92 -13.55 4.35
C ASP A 266 1.65 -14.43 4.29
N ALA A 267 0.51 -13.93 4.77
CA ALA A 267 -0.74 -14.68 4.76
C ALA A 267 -1.22 -14.93 3.31
N PRO A 268 -1.63 -16.18 2.97
CA PRO A 268 -2.09 -16.51 1.62
C PRO A 268 -3.40 -15.80 1.25
N GLU A 269 -4.31 -15.67 2.21
CA GLU A 269 -5.53 -14.87 2.08
C GLU A 269 -5.45 -13.69 3.03
N ARG A 270 -5.33 -12.49 2.50
CA ARG A 270 -5.23 -11.29 3.33
C ARG A 270 -6.02 -10.12 2.77
N PRO A 271 -6.56 -9.29 3.66
CA PRO A 271 -7.11 -7.99 3.30
C PRO A 271 -6.02 -7.03 2.75
N ALA A 272 -6.44 -5.96 2.11
CA ALA A 272 -5.55 -4.85 1.83
C ALA A 272 -5.05 -4.23 3.15
N LEU A 273 -3.78 -3.81 3.17
CA LEU A 273 -3.18 -3.17 4.34
C LEU A 273 -2.98 -1.68 4.08
N ALA A 274 -3.70 -0.84 4.81
CA ALA A 274 -3.57 0.61 4.79
C ALA A 274 -2.58 1.03 5.89
N LEU A 275 -1.40 1.48 5.50
CA LEU A 275 -0.26 1.71 6.38
C LEU A 275 0.13 3.19 6.41
N ALA A 276 0.57 3.67 7.58
CA ALA A 276 1.28 4.94 7.73
C ALA A 276 2.30 4.87 8.87
N ARG A 277 3.27 5.77 8.83
CA ARG A 277 4.34 5.89 9.83
C ARG A 277 4.30 7.22 10.58
#